data_aae437b30a616d3af094d3eccef1ed6b
#
_entry.id   aae437b30a616d3af094d3eccef1ed6b
#
_cell.length_a   1.000
_cell.length_b   1.000
_cell.length_c   1.000
_cell.angle_alpha   90.00
_cell.angle_beta   90.00
_cell.angle_gamma   90.00
#
_symmetry.space_group_name_H-M   'P 1'
#
loop_
_entity.id
_entity.type
_entity.pdbx_description
1 polymer ?
#
loop_
_entity_poly.entity_id
_entity_poly.type
_entity_poly.pdbx_seq_one_letter_code
_entity_poly.pdbx_strand_id
1 'polypeptide(L)'
;GGLLNAAIGVSAAFLLEKTLITSIDGRAPDAKHQFYAQPDDYQRGSRDDFIKALPAETRSVPMVVLINGGSASASEIVAGALQDHKRAVVMGTTSFGKGSVQTVLPLPGNTAIKVTTARYFTPSGRSIQATGIVPDIVVEESANGGSSQQFLREADLQNHLENANKPK
;
A
#
# COMPACT_ATOMS: atom_id res chain seq x y z
N GLY A 1 5.28 -1.26 6.77
CA GLY A 1 5.19 0.02 6.03
C GLY A 1 6.51 0.39 5.38
N GLY A 2 6.57 1.56 4.72
CA GLY A 2 7.80 2.00 4.03
C GLY A 2 7.57 3.26 3.20
N LEU A 3 8.49 3.50 2.27
CA LEU A 3 8.42 4.63 1.36
C LEU A 3 7.51 4.32 0.17
N LEU A 4 6.77 5.31 -0.30
CA LEU A 4 5.87 5.17 -1.45
C LEU A 4 6.59 4.72 -2.72
N ASN A 5 7.71 5.37 -3.07
CA ASN A 5 8.48 4.99 -4.24
C ASN A 5 9.05 3.57 -4.17
N ALA A 6 9.39 3.07 -2.96
CA ALA A 6 9.80 1.69 -2.77
C ALA A 6 8.64 0.71 -3.01
N ALA A 7 7.42 1.04 -2.54
CA ALA A 7 6.24 0.24 -2.84
C ALA A 7 5.93 0.20 -4.34
N ILE A 8 6.07 1.34 -5.03
CA ILE A 8 5.88 1.40 -6.49
C ILE A 8 6.94 0.52 -7.19
N GLY A 9 8.21 0.64 -6.80
CA GLY A 9 9.29 -0.16 -7.39
C GLY A 9 9.13 -1.67 -7.17
N VAL A 10 8.76 -2.09 -5.95
CA VAL A 10 8.48 -3.50 -5.67
C VAL A 10 7.31 -4.00 -6.51
N SER A 11 6.21 -3.23 -6.59
CA SER A 11 5.07 -3.62 -7.42
C SER A 11 5.43 -3.68 -8.92
N ALA A 12 6.21 -2.71 -9.41
CA ALA A 12 6.65 -2.65 -10.80
C ALA A 12 7.56 -3.82 -11.20
N ALA A 13 8.30 -4.42 -10.26
CA ALA A 13 9.10 -5.61 -10.52
C ALA A 13 8.24 -6.82 -10.98
N PHE A 14 6.98 -6.86 -10.55
CA PHE A 14 6.07 -7.98 -10.81
C PHE A 14 4.92 -7.66 -11.77
N LEU A 15 4.70 -6.39 -12.08
CA LEU A 15 3.66 -5.91 -12.98
C LEU A 15 4.24 -5.52 -14.35
N LEU A 16 3.38 -5.42 -15.35
CA LEU A 16 3.78 -4.90 -16.66
C LEU A 16 4.08 -3.41 -16.58
N GLU A 17 4.96 -2.95 -17.43
CA GLU A 17 5.29 -1.52 -17.54
C GLU A 17 4.02 -0.67 -17.77
N LYS A 18 3.99 0.52 -17.20
CA LYS A 18 2.87 1.47 -17.26
C LYS A 18 1.55 0.97 -16.63
N THR A 19 1.59 -0.10 -15.86
CA THR A 19 0.43 -0.55 -15.08
C THR A 19 0.22 0.39 -13.89
N LEU A 20 -1.03 0.82 -13.63
CA LEU A 20 -1.38 1.63 -12.46
C LEU A 20 -1.12 0.82 -11.18
N ILE A 21 -0.40 1.39 -10.23
CA ILE A 21 -0.08 0.75 -8.95
C ILE A 21 -0.94 1.32 -7.82
N THR A 22 -1.03 2.63 -7.74
CA THR A 22 -1.83 3.31 -6.72
C THR A 22 -2.18 4.71 -7.18
N SER A 23 -3.21 5.28 -6.58
CA SER A 23 -3.50 6.71 -6.71
C SER A 23 -3.60 7.36 -5.34
N ILE A 24 -3.35 8.65 -5.30
CA ILE A 24 -3.65 9.51 -4.16
C ILE A 24 -4.74 10.51 -4.54
N ASP A 25 -5.61 10.81 -3.59
CA ASP A 25 -6.61 11.86 -3.72
C ASP A 25 -6.65 12.68 -2.41
N GLY A 26 -6.45 13.98 -2.54
CA GLY A 26 -6.47 14.95 -1.45
C GLY A 26 -7.43 16.10 -1.72
N ARG A 27 -7.60 16.98 -0.71
CA ARG A 27 -8.51 18.11 -0.81
C ARG A 27 -7.99 19.25 -1.72
N ALA A 28 -6.67 19.37 -1.85
CA ALA A 28 -6.08 20.39 -2.71
C ALA A 28 -6.25 20.00 -4.19
N PRO A 29 -6.44 20.96 -5.12
CA PRO A 29 -6.63 20.67 -6.54
C PRO A 29 -5.48 19.88 -7.19
N ASP A 30 -4.26 20.05 -6.69
CA ASP A 30 -3.02 19.40 -7.12
C ASP A 30 -2.67 18.13 -6.33
N ALA A 31 -3.52 17.75 -5.39
CA ALA A 31 -3.28 16.58 -4.51
C ALA A 31 -3.77 15.26 -5.11
N LYS A 32 -4.16 15.24 -6.40
CA LYS A 32 -4.51 14.02 -7.11
C LYS A 32 -3.34 13.58 -7.96
N HIS A 33 -2.88 12.34 -7.75
CA HIS A 33 -1.79 11.77 -8.52
C HIS A 33 -1.98 10.27 -8.70
N GLN A 34 -1.54 9.76 -9.85
CA GLN A 34 -1.53 8.32 -10.16
C GLN A 34 -0.09 7.88 -10.33
N PHE A 35 0.24 6.73 -9.78
CA PHE A 35 1.58 6.14 -9.81
C PHE A 35 1.54 4.83 -10.61
N TYR A 36 2.45 4.72 -11.54
CA TYR A 36 2.51 3.61 -12.49
C TYR A 36 3.80 2.81 -12.34
N ALA A 37 3.84 1.63 -12.91
CA ALA A 37 5.04 0.81 -13.02
C ALA A 37 6.01 1.40 -14.05
N GLN A 38 6.61 2.55 -13.74
CA GLN A 38 7.53 3.28 -14.62
C GLN A 38 8.66 3.95 -13.82
N PRO A 39 9.86 4.13 -14.41
CA PRO A 39 11.02 4.67 -13.71
C PRO A 39 10.76 6.01 -13.01
N ASP A 40 10.01 6.91 -13.61
CA ASP A 40 9.72 8.24 -13.07
C ASP A 40 8.98 8.17 -11.72
N ASP A 41 8.24 7.09 -11.46
CA ASP A 41 7.44 6.92 -10.24
C ASP A 41 8.19 6.18 -9.13
N TYR A 42 9.19 5.34 -9.43
CA TYR A 42 9.91 4.57 -8.41
C TYR A 42 11.39 4.94 -8.25
N GLN A 43 12.05 5.49 -9.28
CA GLN A 43 13.45 5.87 -9.18
C GLN A 43 13.60 7.22 -8.46
N ARG A 44 14.68 7.33 -7.68
CA ARG A 44 15.15 8.58 -7.11
C ARG A 44 16.60 8.79 -7.51
N GLY A 45 16.84 9.82 -8.32
CA GLY A 45 18.15 10.17 -8.82
C GLY A 45 18.58 9.34 -10.05
N SER A 46 19.76 9.63 -10.56
CA SER A 46 20.34 8.99 -11.74
C SER A 46 20.98 7.65 -11.37
N ARG A 47 20.17 6.62 -11.16
CA ARG A 47 20.64 5.24 -10.95
C ARG A 47 20.12 4.36 -12.08
N ASP A 48 20.86 3.27 -12.33
CA ASP A 48 20.39 2.24 -13.25
C ASP A 48 19.05 1.67 -12.80
N ASP A 49 18.19 1.43 -13.76
CA ASP A 49 16.87 0.86 -13.52
C ASP A 49 17.02 -0.62 -13.14
N PHE A 50 16.93 -0.91 -11.83
CA PHE A 50 17.07 -2.26 -11.29
C PHE A 50 16.05 -3.25 -11.86
N ILE A 51 14.89 -2.79 -12.32
CA ILE A 51 13.84 -3.64 -12.90
C ILE A 51 14.29 -4.23 -14.24
N LYS A 52 15.09 -3.49 -15.01
CA LYS A 52 15.64 -3.99 -16.29
C LYS A 52 16.60 -5.15 -16.12
N ALA A 53 17.23 -5.28 -14.93
CA ALA A 53 18.13 -6.37 -14.61
C ALA A 53 17.41 -7.63 -14.09
N LEU A 54 16.10 -7.56 -13.83
CA LEU A 54 15.34 -8.70 -13.34
C LEU A 54 15.09 -9.73 -14.46
N PRO A 55 15.14 -11.04 -14.13
CA PRO A 55 14.76 -12.09 -15.06
C PRO A 55 13.31 -11.89 -15.56
N ALA A 56 13.07 -12.20 -16.83
CA ALA A 56 11.73 -12.06 -17.43
C ALA A 56 10.66 -12.87 -16.69
N GLU A 57 11.05 -14.00 -16.15
CA GLU A 57 10.20 -14.92 -15.37
C GLU A 57 9.65 -14.27 -14.08
N THR A 58 10.30 -13.24 -13.55
CA THR A 58 9.82 -12.50 -12.36
C THR A 58 8.37 -12.04 -12.51
N ARG A 59 7.94 -11.74 -13.74
CA ARG A 59 6.58 -11.29 -14.02
C ARG A 59 5.58 -12.42 -14.27
N SER A 60 6.01 -13.66 -14.40
CA SER A 60 5.16 -14.79 -14.79
C SER A 60 5.06 -15.90 -13.74
N VAL A 61 6.04 -16.05 -12.86
CA VAL A 61 6.01 -17.08 -11.82
C VAL A 61 4.77 -16.96 -10.92
N PRO A 62 4.12 -18.06 -10.54
CA PRO A 62 3.05 -18.03 -9.54
C PRO A 62 3.52 -17.34 -8.26
N MET A 63 2.67 -16.49 -7.70
CA MET A 63 3.02 -15.69 -6.53
C MET A 63 1.92 -15.68 -5.48
N VAL A 64 2.33 -15.78 -4.23
CA VAL A 64 1.48 -15.56 -3.06
C VAL A 64 2.07 -14.42 -2.25
N VAL A 65 1.22 -13.49 -1.82
CA VAL A 65 1.57 -12.39 -0.91
C VAL A 65 0.93 -12.67 0.44
N LEU A 66 1.76 -12.79 1.47
CA LEU A 66 1.28 -13.00 2.84
C LEU A 66 1.09 -11.65 3.53
N ILE A 67 -0.07 -11.45 4.14
CA ILE A 67 -0.42 -10.24 4.92
C ILE A 67 -1.02 -10.62 6.26
N ASN A 68 -0.88 -9.72 7.21
CA ASN A 68 -1.58 -9.77 8.50
C ASN A 68 -1.86 -8.36 9.04
N GLY A 69 -2.41 -8.25 10.23
CA GLY A 69 -2.69 -6.97 10.88
C GLY A 69 -1.48 -6.05 11.10
N GLY A 70 -0.25 -6.57 11.01
CA GLY A 70 0.99 -5.78 11.02
C GLY A 70 1.39 -5.20 9.67
N SER A 71 0.76 -5.64 8.58
CA SER A 71 1.00 -5.13 7.22
C SER A 71 0.30 -3.79 7.03
N ALA A 72 1.05 -2.69 6.86
CA ALA A 72 0.51 -1.34 6.84
C ALA A 72 1.09 -0.45 5.74
N SER A 73 0.32 0.55 5.26
CA SER A 73 0.80 1.65 4.40
C SER A 73 1.42 1.14 3.07
N ALA A 74 2.71 1.37 2.82
CA ALA A 74 3.43 0.92 1.63
C ALA A 74 3.26 -0.58 1.33
N SER A 75 3.22 -1.42 2.36
CA SER A 75 2.97 -2.86 2.20
C SER A 75 1.55 -3.14 1.69
N GLU A 76 0.58 -2.33 2.10
CA GLU A 76 -0.81 -2.45 1.63
C GLU A 76 -0.95 -1.97 0.18
N ILE A 77 -0.15 -0.98 -0.24
CA ILE A 77 -0.08 -0.55 -1.65
C ILE A 77 0.40 -1.71 -2.53
N VAL A 78 1.48 -2.39 -2.12
CA VAL A 78 2.01 -3.56 -2.85
C VAL A 78 0.97 -4.68 -2.91
N ALA A 79 0.42 -5.08 -1.77
CA ALA A 79 -0.56 -6.16 -1.71
C ALA A 79 -1.82 -5.83 -2.55
N GLY A 80 -2.34 -4.62 -2.40
CA GLY A 80 -3.53 -4.16 -3.13
C GLY A 80 -3.31 -4.07 -4.65
N ALA A 81 -2.14 -3.58 -5.08
CA ALA A 81 -1.81 -3.53 -6.50
C ALA A 81 -1.72 -4.92 -7.12
N LEU A 82 -1.00 -5.84 -6.48
CA LEU A 82 -0.83 -7.21 -6.98
C LEU A 82 -2.15 -8.01 -6.94
N GLN A 83 -3.00 -7.75 -5.94
CA GLN A 83 -4.34 -8.34 -5.84
C GLN A 83 -5.27 -7.84 -6.95
N ASP A 84 -5.39 -6.53 -7.12
CA ASP A 84 -6.30 -5.92 -8.10
C ASP A 84 -5.95 -6.33 -9.53
N HIS A 85 -4.65 -6.43 -9.84
CA HIS A 85 -4.18 -6.92 -11.15
C HIS A 85 -4.17 -8.45 -11.28
N LYS A 86 -4.61 -9.19 -10.24
CA LYS A 86 -4.61 -10.67 -10.23
C LYS A 86 -3.23 -11.26 -10.51
N ARG A 87 -2.19 -10.52 -10.14
CA ARG A 87 -0.80 -10.95 -10.30
C ARG A 87 -0.39 -11.92 -9.21
N ALA A 88 -0.97 -11.79 -8.02
CA ALA A 88 -0.71 -12.66 -6.88
C ALA A 88 -2.01 -13.01 -6.17
N VAL A 89 -2.02 -14.15 -5.51
CA VAL A 89 -3.03 -14.51 -4.50
C VAL A 89 -2.59 -13.90 -3.17
N VAL A 90 -3.45 -13.14 -2.52
CA VAL A 90 -3.18 -12.57 -1.20
C VAL A 90 -3.74 -13.49 -0.13
N MET A 91 -2.91 -13.93 0.81
CA MET A 91 -3.26 -14.88 1.88
C MET A 91 -2.93 -14.30 3.26
N GLY A 92 -3.65 -14.75 4.28
CA GLY A 92 -3.42 -14.41 5.69
C GLY A 92 -4.63 -13.76 6.33
N THR A 93 -4.43 -12.71 7.13
CA THR A 93 -5.49 -11.94 7.77
C THR A 93 -5.53 -10.52 7.25
N THR A 94 -6.66 -9.81 7.45
CA THR A 94 -6.84 -8.44 6.97
C THR A 94 -5.72 -7.53 7.46
N SER A 95 -5.16 -6.71 6.58
CA SER A 95 -4.08 -5.79 6.90
C SER A 95 -4.53 -4.62 7.80
N PHE A 96 -3.58 -3.79 8.24
CA PHE A 96 -3.81 -2.73 9.23
C PHE A 96 -4.84 -1.68 8.80
N GLY A 97 -4.81 -1.22 7.56
CA GLY A 97 -5.74 -0.21 7.03
C GLY A 97 -5.22 1.22 7.06
N LYS A 98 -3.90 1.43 6.94
CA LYS A 98 -3.33 2.78 6.88
C LYS A 98 -3.29 3.31 5.45
N GLY A 99 -4.38 3.94 5.04
CA GLY A 99 -4.53 4.55 3.72
C GLY A 99 -4.32 6.06 3.68
N SER A 100 -3.78 6.68 4.74
CA SER A 100 -3.54 8.12 4.80
C SER A 100 -2.15 8.52 4.32
N VAL A 101 -2.07 9.58 3.52
CA VAL A 101 -0.82 10.28 3.16
C VAL A 101 -0.56 11.39 4.17
N GLN A 102 0.60 11.36 4.80
CA GLN A 102 0.98 12.33 5.81
C GLN A 102 2.18 13.14 5.34
N THR A 103 2.06 14.47 5.44
CA THR A 103 3.12 15.42 5.17
C THR A 103 3.63 15.99 6.49
N VAL A 104 4.96 16.03 6.64
CA VAL A 104 5.62 16.64 7.78
C VAL A 104 6.08 18.04 7.38
N LEU A 105 5.53 19.05 8.05
CA LEU A 105 5.87 20.47 7.84
C LEU A 105 6.78 20.92 8.97
N PRO A 106 8.06 21.21 8.69
CA PRO A 106 8.96 21.75 9.70
C PRO A 106 8.49 23.12 10.20
N LEU A 107 8.65 23.37 11.50
CA LEU A 107 8.38 24.64 12.16
C LEU A 107 9.63 25.14 12.87
N PRO A 108 9.69 26.44 13.26
CA PRO A 108 10.78 26.97 14.07
C PRO A 108 10.97 26.19 15.38
N GLY A 109 12.21 26.17 15.89
CA GLY A 109 12.52 25.53 17.18
C GLY A 109 12.61 23.99 17.13
N ASN A 110 13.04 23.39 16.02
CA ASN A 110 13.15 21.94 15.81
C ASN A 110 11.86 21.17 16.07
N THR A 111 10.72 21.80 15.82
CA THR A 111 9.39 21.18 15.88
C THR A 111 8.86 20.95 14.47
N ALA A 112 7.80 20.15 14.35
CA ALA A 112 7.12 19.91 13.09
C ALA A 112 5.63 19.59 13.30
N ILE A 113 4.81 19.90 12.32
CA ILE A 113 3.43 19.46 12.24
C ILE A 113 3.35 18.31 11.25
N LYS A 114 2.69 17.22 11.64
CA LYS A 114 2.34 16.09 10.78
C LYS A 114 0.87 16.18 10.42
N VAL A 115 0.59 16.42 9.15
CA VAL A 115 -0.78 16.65 8.64
C VAL A 115 -1.13 15.58 7.62
N THR A 116 -2.35 15.04 7.70
CA THR A 116 -2.89 14.18 6.64
C THR A 116 -3.39 15.04 5.48
N THR A 117 -2.79 14.87 4.31
CA THR A 117 -3.04 15.68 3.11
C THR A 117 -3.83 14.95 2.03
N ALA A 118 -3.78 13.62 1.99
CA ALA A 118 -4.46 12.82 0.98
C ALA A 118 -4.71 11.39 1.48
N ARG A 119 -5.37 10.59 0.66
CA ARG A 119 -5.61 9.14 0.87
C ARG A 119 -5.09 8.34 -0.30
N TYR A 120 -4.67 7.10 0.00
CA TYR A 120 -4.28 6.10 -0.99
C TYR A 120 -5.47 5.28 -1.44
N PHE A 121 -5.46 4.93 -2.72
CA PHE A 121 -6.42 4.03 -3.35
C PHE A 121 -5.68 2.95 -4.15
N THR A 122 -6.23 1.75 -4.17
CA THR A 122 -5.73 0.67 -5.01
C THR A 122 -6.06 0.94 -6.49
N PRO A 123 -5.51 0.20 -7.46
CA PRO A 123 -5.81 0.38 -8.88
C PRO A 123 -7.31 0.32 -9.21
N SER A 124 -8.08 -0.49 -8.50
CA SER A 124 -9.54 -0.59 -8.66
C SER A 124 -10.33 0.53 -7.98
N GLY A 125 -9.66 1.50 -7.35
CA GLY A 125 -10.29 2.63 -6.65
C GLY A 125 -10.78 2.31 -5.24
N ARG A 126 -10.38 1.19 -4.64
CA ARG A 126 -10.70 0.86 -3.24
C ARG A 126 -9.84 1.71 -2.30
N SER A 127 -10.48 2.34 -1.31
CA SER A 127 -9.77 3.03 -0.24
C SER A 127 -9.20 2.02 0.76
N ILE A 128 -7.91 2.12 1.05
CA ILE A 128 -7.21 1.31 2.06
C ILE A 128 -7.57 1.76 3.48
N GLN A 129 -7.90 3.04 3.66
CA GLN A 129 -8.09 3.68 4.97
C GLN A 129 -9.16 2.96 5.81
N ALA A 130 -8.81 2.58 7.03
CA ALA A 130 -9.63 1.89 8.04
C ALA A 130 -10.19 0.51 7.60
N THR A 131 -10.02 0.11 6.33
CA THR A 131 -10.49 -1.18 5.80
C THR A 131 -9.33 -2.17 5.66
N GLY A 132 -8.17 -1.69 5.20
CA GLY A 132 -7.03 -2.53 4.86
C GLY A 132 -7.26 -3.31 3.55
N ILE A 133 -6.35 -4.24 3.29
CA ILE A 133 -6.46 -5.22 2.24
C ILE A 133 -7.05 -6.50 2.84
N VAL A 134 -8.18 -6.93 2.31
CA VAL A 134 -8.79 -8.20 2.67
C VAL A 134 -8.14 -9.29 1.83
N PRO A 135 -7.60 -10.36 2.43
CA PRO A 135 -6.95 -11.43 1.68
C PRO A 135 -7.96 -12.22 0.82
N ASP A 136 -7.49 -12.78 -0.29
CA ASP A 136 -8.29 -13.69 -1.12
C ASP A 136 -8.53 -15.03 -0.40
N ILE A 137 -7.55 -15.47 0.40
CA ILE A 137 -7.62 -16.67 1.22
C ILE A 137 -7.29 -16.30 2.66
N VAL A 138 -8.29 -16.42 3.54
CA VAL A 138 -8.11 -16.18 4.97
C VAL A 138 -7.37 -17.35 5.60
N VAL A 139 -6.24 -17.05 6.25
CA VAL A 139 -5.45 -18.02 7.02
C VAL A 139 -5.11 -17.34 8.35
N GLU A 140 -5.61 -17.90 9.44
CA GLU A 140 -5.30 -17.38 10.76
C GLU A 140 -3.91 -17.81 11.23
N GLU A 141 -3.20 -16.89 11.89
CA GLU A 141 -1.91 -17.20 12.52
C GLU A 141 -2.14 -17.97 13.82
N SER A 142 -2.41 -19.26 13.74
CA SER A 142 -2.44 -20.13 14.91
C SER A 142 -1.29 -21.12 14.87
N ALA A 143 -0.16 -20.76 15.46
CA ALA A 143 0.81 -21.76 15.88
C ALA A 143 0.30 -22.42 17.16
N ASN A 144 -0.13 -23.67 17.10
CA ASN A 144 -0.46 -24.52 18.26
C ASN A 144 -1.63 -24.09 19.15
N GLY A 145 -2.77 -23.65 18.59
CA GLY A 145 -3.99 -23.44 19.39
C GLY A 145 -3.92 -22.30 20.42
N GLY A 146 -2.92 -21.44 20.31
CA GLY A 146 -2.83 -20.20 21.08
C GLY A 146 -3.73 -19.12 20.48
N SER A 147 -4.30 -18.26 21.32
CA SER A 147 -5.13 -17.14 20.96
C SER A 147 -4.52 -16.37 19.77
N SER A 148 -5.28 -16.19 18.70
CA SER A 148 -4.93 -15.31 17.58
C SER A 148 -4.47 -13.97 18.14
N GLN A 149 -3.25 -13.56 17.80
CA GLN A 149 -2.73 -12.27 18.22
C GLN A 149 -3.62 -11.19 17.57
N GLN A 150 -4.47 -10.56 18.36
CA GLN A 150 -5.39 -9.54 17.90
C GLN A 150 -4.57 -8.27 17.65
N PHE A 151 -4.19 -8.03 16.39
CA PHE A 151 -3.50 -6.80 16.00
C PHE A 151 -4.46 -5.63 16.07
N LEU A 152 -4.05 -4.56 16.74
CA LEU A 152 -4.72 -3.28 16.68
C LEU A 152 -4.72 -2.80 15.22
N ARG A 153 -5.87 -2.41 14.70
CA ARG A 153 -6.04 -1.92 13.32
C ARG A 153 -6.29 -0.42 13.29
N GLU A 154 -6.12 0.22 12.15
CA GLU A 154 -6.42 1.66 11.98
C GLU A 154 -7.86 1.99 12.40
N ALA A 155 -8.82 1.12 12.11
CA ALA A 155 -10.22 1.29 12.50
C ALA A 155 -10.47 1.29 14.00
N ASP A 156 -9.55 0.73 14.80
CA ASP A 156 -9.64 0.65 16.25
C ASP A 156 -9.03 1.87 16.96
N LEU A 157 -8.32 2.73 16.19
CA LEU A 157 -7.69 3.93 16.74
C LEU A 157 -8.73 5.03 16.99
N GLN A 158 -8.59 5.74 18.11
CA GLN A 158 -9.40 6.92 18.37
C GLN A 158 -9.15 7.99 17.30
N ASN A 159 -10.22 8.61 16.80
CA ASN A 159 -10.17 9.66 15.77
C ASN A 159 -9.49 9.25 14.46
N HIS A 160 -9.54 7.96 14.08
CA HIS A 160 -9.09 7.53 12.77
C HIS A 160 -9.94 8.18 11.65
N LEU A 161 -9.35 8.33 10.48
CA LEU A 161 -10.09 8.78 9.29
C LEU A 161 -10.99 7.66 8.78
N GLU A 162 -12.26 7.98 8.49
CA GLU A 162 -13.18 7.03 7.90
C GLU A 162 -12.76 6.64 6.46
N ASN A 163 -13.24 5.49 6.02
CA ASN A 163 -13.04 5.03 4.66
C ASN A 163 -13.75 5.95 3.65
N ALA A 164 -13.06 6.34 2.57
CA ALA A 164 -13.61 7.22 1.55
C ALA A 164 -14.72 6.58 0.70
N ASN A 165 -14.76 5.25 0.62
CA ASN A 165 -15.75 4.49 -0.15
C ASN A 165 -16.98 4.10 0.69
N LYS A 166 -17.04 4.44 2.00
CA LYS A 166 -18.28 4.22 2.77
C LYS A 166 -19.39 5.12 2.23
N PRO A 167 -20.60 4.60 2.03
CA PRO A 167 -21.74 5.44 1.75
C PRO A 167 -21.96 6.40 2.92
N LYS A 168 -22.26 7.64 2.62
CA LYS A 168 -22.62 8.67 3.62
C LYS A 168 -24.02 8.39 4.16
#